data_bd3c3e25b7797556ffda0e1de98ae719
#
_entry.id   bd3c3e25b7797556ffda0e1de98ae719
#
_cell.length_a   1.000
_cell.length_b   1.000
_cell.length_c   1.000
_cell.angle_alpha   90.00
_cell.angle_beta   90.00
_cell.angle_gamma   90.00
#
_symmetry.space_group_name_H-M   'P 1'
#
loop_
_entity.id
_entity.type
_entity.pdbx_description
1 polymer ?
#
loop_
_entity_poly.entity_id
_entity_poly.type
_entity_poly.pdbx_seq_one_letter_code
_entity_poly.pdbx_strand_id
1 'polypeptide(L)'
;VRRRTCVLRMHEAQTRLNWGGRSTSLALAEILEQHAGRSIVSTIGAPHILGQLCDIDVRTDGRSVFELVDDLAVEIAAPRPATTKLAEIHDALTAADELVVNGEGDFILTERLTLVRTMAMMRAAKLLGKPVFLVNSILSYAGGRSDAHALAREEVGRTLARCDAVCYRDPASLALHGELYPEISASWLPDALFAWAPHADRLADRVGFSPVAEGLPLAVHRMLADGDPYVVLSGTSLAGVDTDDFRATVAPLGERLRADGTHLVFAGSDTPDRKLAESLTGLDVHQVDPRVPLAAASLLLWHAAAMISGRYHPSILASLGGTPFLLMASNSHKTRSLLDVVDSGWRADEQPFFTGGRAQAEALTLAVGDVAGRRAPRQQVRHSARTNGATVARGLAELLA
;
A
#
# COMPACT_ATOMS: atom_id res chain seq x y z
N VAL A 1 7.92 1.72 -31.25
CA VAL A 1 8.19 2.88 -30.39
C VAL A 1 7.44 2.68 -29.07
N ARG A 2 8.11 2.87 -27.92
CA ARG A 2 7.44 2.80 -26.61
C ARG A 2 6.49 3.98 -26.44
N ARG A 3 5.30 3.74 -25.86
CA ARG A 3 4.38 4.83 -25.48
C ARG A 3 4.96 5.66 -24.35
N ARG A 4 4.88 6.98 -24.45
CA ARG A 4 5.28 7.91 -23.39
C ARG A 4 4.16 7.98 -22.37
N THR A 5 4.46 7.60 -21.14
CA THR A 5 3.46 7.44 -20.08
C THR A 5 3.70 8.46 -18.96
N CYS A 6 2.67 9.19 -18.58
CA CYS A 6 2.61 9.90 -17.29
C CYS A 6 2.05 8.95 -16.24
N VAL A 7 2.71 8.85 -15.08
CA VAL A 7 2.22 8.01 -13.98
C VAL A 7 1.80 8.88 -12.80
N LEU A 8 0.50 8.82 -12.47
CA LEU A 8 -0.05 9.45 -11.29
C LEU A 8 0.20 8.57 -10.07
N ARG A 9 0.60 9.20 -8.95
CA ARG A 9 0.96 8.55 -7.69
C ARG A 9 2.19 7.63 -7.73
N MET A 10 3.15 7.98 -8.54
CA MET A 10 4.50 7.47 -8.33
C MET A 10 5.16 8.19 -7.16
N HIS A 11 5.72 7.42 -6.26
CA HIS A 11 6.43 7.93 -5.10
C HIS A 11 7.93 7.85 -5.32
N GLU A 12 8.62 8.94 -5.04
CA GLU A 12 10.08 8.87 -4.96
C GLU A 12 10.48 7.89 -3.85
N ALA A 13 11.19 6.83 -4.24
CA ALA A 13 11.57 5.74 -3.35
C ALA A 13 12.44 6.19 -2.16
N GLN A 14 13.06 7.37 -2.24
CA GLN A 14 14.01 7.86 -1.25
C GLN A 14 13.40 8.80 -0.21
N THR A 15 12.33 9.52 -0.52
CA THR A 15 11.84 10.62 0.32
C THR A 15 10.58 10.30 1.11
N ARG A 16 9.82 9.29 0.71
CA ARG A 16 8.58 8.95 1.38
C ARG A 16 8.81 7.93 2.51
N LEU A 17 8.12 8.16 3.65
CA LEU A 17 8.19 7.25 4.80
C LEU A 17 7.42 5.94 4.57
N ASN A 18 6.32 5.98 3.80
CA ASN A 18 5.46 4.82 3.57
C ASN A 18 6.15 3.75 2.71
N TRP A 19 6.47 2.60 3.31
CA TRP A 19 7.12 1.48 2.61
C TRP A 19 6.28 0.97 1.45
N GLY A 20 4.95 0.93 1.64
CA GLY A 20 4.03 0.48 0.60
C GLY A 20 4.12 1.34 -0.64
N GLY A 21 3.96 2.66 -0.51
CA GLY A 21 4.02 3.58 -1.64
C GLY A 21 5.36 3.53 -2.37
N ARG A 22 6.49 3.41 -1.64
CA ARG A 22 7.83 3.26 -2.25
C ARG A 22 7.95 1.97 -3.06
N SER A 23 7.61 0.85 -2.45
CA SER A 23 7.78 -0.47 -3.09
C SER A 23 6.80 -0.70 -4.24
N THR A 24 5.55 -0.29 -4.11
CA THR A 24 4.54 -0.37 -5.17
C THR A 24 4.93 0.48 -6.38
N SER A 25 5.47 1.68 -6.16
CA SER A 25 5.92 2.56 -7.23
C SER A 25 7.07 1.94 -8.03
N LEU A 26 8.06 1.34 -7.34
CA LEU A 26 9.16 0.63 -7.99
C LEU A 26 8.68 -0.57 -8.82
N ALA A 27 7.80 -1.38 -8.24
CA ALA A 27 7.26 -2.56 -8.93
C ALA A 27 6.42 -2.16 -10.15
N LEU A 28 5.57 -1.14 -10.02
CA LEU A 28 4.75 -0.67 -11.13
C LEU A 28 5.61 -0.07 -12.26
N ALA A 29 6.67 0.71 -11.92
CA ALA A 29 7.59 1.23 -12.92
C ALA A 29 8.25 0.11 -13.71
N GLU A 30 8.71 -0.95 -13.03
CA GLU A 30 9.31 -2.12 -13.69
C GLU A 30 8.31 -2.81 -14.63
N ILE A 31 7.06 -3.00 -14.20
CA ILE A 31 6.01 -3.59 -15.06
C ILE A 31 5.80 -2.73 -16.31
N LEU A 32 5.65 -1.42 -16.13
CA LEU A 32 5.41 -0.49 -17.25
C LEU A 32 6.55 -0.51 -18.25
N GLU A 33 7.80 -0.43 -17.79
CA GLU A 33 8.96 -0.31 -18.65
C GLU A 33 9.44 -1.63 -19.25
N GLN A 34 9.40 -2.72 -18.49
CA GLN A 34 9.96 -4.01 -18.93
C GLN A 34 8.93 -4.93 -19.55
N HIS A 35 7.67 -4.88 -19.12
CA HIS A 35 6.63 -5.80 -19.56
C HIS A 35 5.57 -5.15 -20.45
N ALA A 36 5.17 -3.90 -20.17
CA ALA A 36 4.11 -3.23 -20.93
C ALA A 36 4.62 -2.34 -22.07
N GLY A 37 5.93 -2.26 -22.32
CA GLY A 37 6.52 -1.49 -23.42
C GLY A 37 6.30 0.03 -23.29
N ARG A 38 6.21 0.54 -22.06
CA ARG A 38 6.04 1.97 -21.78
C ARG A 38 7.39 2.65 -21.48
N SER A 39 7.41 3.98 -21.64
CA SER A 39 8.50 4.84 -21.20
C SER A 39 7.91 5.89 -20.27
N ILE A 40 8.26 5.85 -19.00
CA ILE A 40 7.78 6.84 -18.02
C ILE A 40 8.52 8.15 -18.29
N VAL A 41 7.79 9.15 -18.82
CA VAL A 41 8.35 10.46 -19.19
C VAL A 41 8.03 11.52 -18.15
N SER A 42 7.00 11.31 -17.33
CA SER A 42 6.62 12.20 -16.25
C SER A 42 5.94 11.43 -15.12
N THR A 43 6.03 11.98 -13.92
CA THR A 43 5.36 11.44 -12.73
C THR A 43 4.69 12.55 -11.95
N ILE A 44 3.50 12.29 -11.44
CA ILE A 44 2.80 13.18 -10.52
C ILE A 44 2.77 12.48 -9.17
N GLY A 45 3.61 12.93 -8.26
CA GLY A 45 3.79 12.30 -6.96
C GLY A 45 2.70 12.61 -5.95
N ALA A 46 2.71 11.87 -4.84
CA ALA A 46 1.77 12.09 -3.73
C ALA A 46 1.84 13.51 -3.12
N PRO A 47 2.99 14.19 -3.03
CA PRO A 47 3.02 15.58 -2.56
C PRO A 47 2.12 16.50 -3.38
N HIS A 48 2.05 16.31 -4.69
CA HIS A 48 1.15 17.06 -5.57
C HIS A 48 -0.33 16.74 -5.29
N ILE A 49 -0.63 15.54 -4.80
CA ILE A 49 -1.99 15.11 -4.49
C ILE A 49 -2.39 15.50 -3.06
N LEU A 50 -1.47 15.39 -2.09
CA LEU A 50 -1.80 15.41 -0.66
C LEU A 50 -1.72 16.80 0.01
N GLY A 51 -1.07 17.78 -0.56
CA GLY A 51 -0.97 18.97 0.26
C GLY A 51 -0.23 20.15 -0.32
N GLN A 52 0.68 19.93 -1.21
CA GLN A 52 1.42 21.05 -1.80
C GLN A 52 0.71 21.68 -3.01
N LEU A 53 -0.36 21.02 -3.49
CA LEU A 53 -1.40 21.64 -4.31
C LEU A 53 -2.42 22.45 -3.47
N CYS A 54 -2.10 22.75 -2.21
CA CYS A 54 -2.94 23.47 -1.28
C CYS A 54 -3.22 24.93 -1.67
N ASP A 55 -2.53 25.44 -2.69
CA ASP A 55 -2.91 26.73 -3.27
C ASP A 55 -4.13 26.62 -4.21
N ILE A 56 -4.60 25.42 -4.53
CA ILE A 56 -5.98 25.21 -4.93
C ILE A 56 -6.77 25.27 -3.63
N ASP A 57 -7.11 26.49 -3.25
CA ASP A 57 -7.99 26.77 -2.14
C ASP A 57 -9.35 26.15 -2.51
N VAL A 58 -9.55 24.93 -2.07
CA VAL A 58 -10.83 24.23 -2.18
C VAL A 58 -11.74 24.88 -1.15
N ARG A 59 -12.02 26.18 -1.37
CA ARG A 59 -13.08 26.89 -0.66
C ARG A 59 -14.37 26.33 -1.18
N THR A 60 -14.97 25.52 -0.38
CA THR A 60 -16.21 24.86 -0.76
C THR A 60 -17.38 25.85 -0.76
N ASP A 61 -17.26 27.05 -0.19
CA ASP A 61 -18.36 28.03 -0.05
C ASP A 61 -19.70 27.35 0.31
N GLY A 62 -19.63 26.27 1.10
CA GLY A 62 -20.78 25.43 1.45
C GLY A 62 -21.09 24.29 0.45
N ARG A 63 -20.35 24.16 -0.67
CA ARG A 63 -20.47 23.05 -1.61
C ARG A 63 -19.68 21.84 -1.12
N SER A 64 -20.07 20.64 -1.56
CA SER A 64 -19.25 19.45 -1.38
C SER A 64 -17.94 19.56 -2.17
N VAL A 65 -16.85 19.03 -1.63
CA VAL A 65 -15.55 18.98 -2.36
C VAL A 65 -15.66 18.20 -3.68
N PHE A 66 -16.63 17.30 -3.82
CA PHE A 66 -16.85 16.53 -5.06
C PHE A 66 -17.41 17.39 -6.21
N GLU A 67 -18.13 18.46 -5.91
CA GLU A 67 -18.64 19.41 -6.92
C GLU A 67 -17.52 20.19 -7.63
N LEU A 68 -16.31 20.14 -7.08
CA LEU A 68 -15.13 20.82 -7.62
C LEU A 68 -14.32 19.98 -8.61
N VAL A 69 -14.66 18.71 -8.80
CA VAL A 69 -13.87 17.78 -9.64
C VAL A 69 -13.78 18.25 -11.09
N ASP A 70 -14.90 18.64 -11.68
CA ASP A 70 -14.94 19.10 -13.08
C ASP A 70 -14.29 20.50 -13.23
N ASP A 71 -14.56 21.43 -12.30
CA ASP A 71 -13.94 22.77 -12.32
C ASP A 71 -12.41 22.66 -12.28
N LEU A 72 -11.89 21.83 -11.36
CA LEU A 72 -10.46 21.58 -11.21
C LEU A 72 -9.87 20.87 -12.45
N ALA A 73 -10.61 19.94 -13.04
CA ALA A 73 -10.17 19.25 -14.26
C ALA A 73 -10.03 20.22 -15.44
N VAL A 74 -11.00 21.14 -15.61
CA VAL A 74 -10.96 22.19 -16.64
C VAL A 74 -9.78 23.13 -16.41
N GLU A 75 -9.53 23.53 -15.18
CA GLU A 75 -8.41 24.40 -14.82
C GLU A 75 -7.05 23.75 -15.09
N ILE A 76 -6.87 22.46 -14.74
CA ILE A 76 -5.66 21.70 -15.08
C ILE A 76 -5.48 21.57 -16.60
N ALA A 77 -6.55 21.33 -17.34
CA ALA A 77 -6.49 21.16 -18.79
C ALA A 77 -6.34 22.48 -19.58
N ALA A 78 -6.47 23.62 -18.92
CA ALA A 78 -6.36 24.92 -19.56
C ALA A 78 -4.96 25.15 -20.17
N PRO A 79 -4.84 25.76 -21.35
CA PRO A 79 -3.54 26.08 -21.98
C PRO A 79 -2.63 26.99 -21.14
N ARG A 80 -3.20 27.70 -20.21
CA ARG A 80 -2.51 28.59 -19.24
C ARG A 80 -3.14 28.39 -17.86
N PRO A 81 -2.73 27.35 -17.12
CA PRO A 81 -3.24 27.13 -15.77
C PRO A 81 -2.95 28.32 -14.85
N ALA A 82 -3.86 28.57 -13.90
CA ALA A 82 -3.79 29.74 -13.04
C ALA A 82 -2.60 29.76 -12.06
N THR A 83 -2.06 28.61 -11.73
CA THR A 83 -0.94 28.48 -10.80
C THR A 83 0.21 27.66 -11.39
N THR A 84 1.44 27.90 -10.89
CA THR A 84 2.63 27.12 -11.30
C THR A 84 2.43 25.62 -11.10
N LYS A 85 1.78 25.21 -10.03
CA LYS A 85 1.54 23.78 -9.71
C LYS A 85 0.55 23.12 -10.68
N LEU A 86 -0.48 23.85 -11.10
CA LEU A 86 -1.39 23.37 -12.14
C LEU A 86 -0.69 23.31 -13.48
N ALA A 87 0.21 24.25 -13.78
CA ALA A 87 1.04 24.21 -14.97
C ALA A 87 1.98 22.99 -14.97
N GLU A 88 2.61 22.65 -13.85
CA GLU A 88 3.44 21.44 -13.73
C GLU A 88 2.65 20.16 -14.04
N ILE A 89 1.40 20.05 -13.55
CA ILE A 89 0.53 18.91 -13.84
C ILE A 89 0.13 18.92 -15.32
N HIS A 90 -0.26 20.07 -15.84
CA HIS A 90 -0.61 20.24 -17.27
C HIS A 90 0.55 19.81 -18.17
N ASP A 91 1.77 20.26 -17.88
CA ASP A 91 2.97 19.93 -18.64
C ASP A 91 3.28 18.42 -18.55
N ALA A 92 3.14 17.83 -17.37
CA ALA A 92 3.33 16.39 -17.18
C ALA A 92 2.33 15.56 -18.00
N LEU A 93 1.06 15.97 -18.06
CA LEU A 93 0.03 15.31 -18.85
C LEU A 93 0.23 15.53 -20.36
N THR A 94 0.61 16.73 -20.78
CA THR A 94 0.81 17.03 -22.21
C THR A 94 2.05 16.40 -22.79
N ALA A 95 3.12 16.22 -21.99
CA ALA A 95 4.34 15.53 -22.39
C ALA A 95 4.13 14.04 -22.68
N ALA A 96 3.08 13.42 -22.16
CA ALA A 96 2.79 12.01 -22.29
C ALA A 96 1.74 11.72 -23.36
N ASP A 97 1.71 10.45 -23.81
CA ASP A 97 0.70 9.96 -24.75
C ASP A 97 -0.51 9.38 -24.01
N GLU A 98 -0.34 8.99 -22.75
CA GLU A 98 -1.36 8.39 -21.88
C GLU A 98 -1.11 8.70 -20.40
N LEU A 99 -2.14 8.48 -19.55
CA LEU A 99 -2.06 8.54 -18.10
C LEU A 99 -2.32 7.17 -17.48
N VAL A 100 -1.37 6.66 -16.71
CA VAL A 100 -1.57 5.51 -15.83
C VAL A 100 -1.70 5.98 -14.39
N VAL A 101 -2.78 5.59 -13.72
CA VAL A 101 -3.09 5.98 -12.34
C VAL A 101 -2.84 4.78 -11.41
N ASN A 102 -1.83 4.86 -10.57
CA ASN A 102 -1.63 3.93 -9.47
C ASN A 102 -2.62 4.26 -8.34
N GLY A 103 -3.79 3.64 -8.35
CA GLY A 103 -4.89 4.04 -7.46
C GLY A 103 -4.66 3.74 -5.99
N GLU A 104 -3.85 2.73 -5.68
CA GLU A 104 -3.54 2.30 -4.29
C GLU A 104 -4.79 2.27 -3.38
N GLY A 105 -4.79 3.07 -2.31
CA GLY A 105 -5.85 3.18 -1.31
C GLY A 105 -6.71 4.46 -1.45
N ASP A 106 -6.77 5.10 -2.61
CA ASP A 106 -7.45 6.39 -2.75
C ASP A 106 -8.95 6.29 -3.00
N PHE A 107 -9.40 5.26 -3.70
CA PHE A 107 -10.82 5.11 -4.04
C PHE A 107 -11.63 4.54 -2.87
N ILE A 108 -11.46 5.16 -1.70
CA ILE A 108 -12.34 4.95 -0.54
C ILE A 108 -13.45 5.99 -0.62
N LEU A 109 -14.70 5.53 -0.74
CA LEU A 109 -15.90 6.35 -0.93
C LEU A 109 -16.22 7.16 0.33
N THR A 110 -15.48 8.23 0.53
CA THR A 110 -15.64 9.19 1.61
C THR A 110 -15.14 10.56 1.16
N GLU A 111 -15.52 11.62 1.85
CA GLU A 111 -15.10 12.98 1.53
C GLU A 111 -13.60 13.15 1.80
N ARG A 112 -12.80 13.07 0.74
CA ARG A 112 -11.33 13.15 0.80
C ARG A 112 -10.80 13.99 -0.38
N LEU A 113 -10.02 15.01 -0.07
CA LEU A 113 -9.38 15.85 -1.08
C LEU A 113 -8.45 15.06 -2.01
N THR A 114 -7.81 13.99 -1.52
CA THR A 114 -6.96 13.13 -2.35
C THR A 114 -7.75 12.44 -3.46
N LEU A 115 -8.96 11.94 -3.15
CA LEU A 115 -9.85 11.33 -4.15
C LEU A 115 -10.30 12.35 -5.18
N VAL A 116 -10.75 13.53 -4.74
CA VAL A 116 -11.19 14.65 -5.62
C VAL A 116 -10.07 15.04 -6.58
N ARG A 117 -8.86 15.27 -6.08
CA ARG A 117 -7.70 15.66 -6.90
C ARG A 117 -7.30 14.57 -7.89
N THR A 118 -7.29 13.29 -7.46
CA THR A 118 -7.02 12.17 -8.35
C THR A 118 -8.02 12.13 -9.49
N MET A 119 -9.32 12.24 -9.20
CA MET A 119 -10.38 12.28 -10.22
C MET A 119 -10.26 13.49 -11.15
N ALA A 120 -9.95 14.67 -10.61
CA ALA A 120 -9.75 15.87 -11.42
C ALA A 120 -8.60 15.71 -12.43
N MET A 121 -7.46 15.13 -12.01
CA MET A 121 -6.33 14.85 -12.90
C MET A 121 -6.68 13.80 -13.97
N MET A 122 -7.44 12.76 -13.62
CA MET A 122 -7.94 11.77 -14.58
C MET A 122 -8.84 12.41 -15.63
N ARG A 123 -9.78 13.27 -15.20
CA ARG A 123 -10.68 14.00 -16.10
C ARG A 123 -9.92 15.03 -16.95
N ALA A 124 -8.94 15.73 -16.38
CA ALA A 124 -8.08 16.64 -17.11
C ALA A 124 -7.31 15.92 -18.24
N ALA A 125 -6.76 14.74 -17.98
CA ALA A 125 -6.13 13.93 -19.00
C ALA A 125 -7.11 13.57 -20.15
N LYS A 126 -8.35 13.21 -19.81
CA LYS A 126 -9.41 12.98 -20.84
C LYS A 126 -9.75 14.24 -21.62
N LEU A 127 -9.83 15.42 -20.99
CA LEU A 127 -10.04 16.70 -21.68
C LEU A 127 -8.87 17.02 -22.63
N LEU A 128 -7.66 16.60 -22.31
CA LEU A 128 -6.47 16.71 -23.15
C LEU A 128 -6.40 15.58 -24.22
N GLY A 129 -7.45 14.77 -24.35
CA GLY A 129 -7.53 13.67 -25.33
C GLY A 129 -6.63 12.46 -25.01
N LYS A 130 -6.18 12.29 -23.78
CA LYS A 130 -5.29 11.19 -23.39
C LYS A 130 -6.09 9.98 -22.93
N PRO A 131 -5.67 8.74 -23.30
CA PRO A 131 -6.11 7.52 -22.63
C PRO A 131 -5.76 7.56 -21.13
N VAL A 132 -6.69 7.02 -20.30
CA VAL A 132 -6.55 6.98 -18.84
C VAL A 132 -6.79 5.55 -18.36
N PHE A 133 -5.80 4.98 -17.69
CA PHE A 133 -5.83 3.63 -17.13
C PHE A 133 -5.74 3.72 -15.59
N LEU A 134 -6.81 3.34 -14.90
CA LEU A 134 -6.76 3.17 -13.45
C LEU A 134 -6.31 1.74 -13.14
N VAL A 135 -5.15 1.59 -12.50
CA VAL A 135 -4.58 0.29 -12.14
C VAL A 135 -4.24 0.24 -10.65
N ASN A 136 -4.09 -0.98 -10.12
CA ASN A 136 -3.62 -1.20 -8.76
C ASN A 136 -4.41 -0.43 -7.69
N SER A 137 -5.73 -0.34 -7.85
CA SER A 137 -6.62 0.45 -7.00
C SER A 137 -7.45 -0.43 -6.07
N ILE A 138 -7.92 0.14 -4.97
CA ILE A 138 -9.09 -0.40 -4.24
C ILE A 138 -10.33 0.42 -4.58
N LEU A 139 -11.50 -0.19 -4.38
CA LEU A 139 -12.78 0.50 -4.24
C LEU A 139 -13.39 0.05 -2.92
N SER A 140 -13.65 0.97 -1.99
CA SER A 140 -14.09 0.61 -0.64
C SER A 140 -14.96 1.68 -0.02
N TYR A 141 -15.79 1.31 0.93
CA TYR A 141 -16.40 2.25 1.87
C TYR A 141 -15.44 2.52 3.04
N ALA A 142 -15.54 3.71 3.64
CA ALA A 142 -14.93 4.02 4.92
C ALA A 142 -15.92 3.67 6.04
N GLY A 143 -15.63 2.61 6.80
CA GLY A 143 -16.39 2.30 8.01
C GLY A 143 -17.83 1.78 7.81
N GLY A 144 -18.31 1.55 6.59
CA GLY A 144 -19.63 1.04 6.29
C GLY A 144 -20.40 1.84 5.24
N ARG A 145 -21.50 1.27 4.75
CA ARG A 145 -22.40 1.94 3.79
C ARG A 145 -23.21 3.02 4.48
N SER A 146 -23.19 4.25 3.97
CA SER A 146 -24.07 5.33 4.40
C SER A 146 -24.44 6.22 3.21
N ASP A 147 -25.57 6.90 3.30
CA ASP A 147 -26.03 7.85 2.27
C ASP A 147 -25.11 9.08 2.16
N ALA A 148 -24.33 9.37 3.20
CA ALA A 148 -23.31 10.42 3.19
C ALA A 148 -22.23 10.23 2.11
N HIS A 149 -22.14 9.06 1.50
CA HIS A 149 -21.21 8.76 0.42
C HIS A 149 -21.84 8.85 -0.99
N ALA A 150 -23.07 9.31 -1.14
CA ALA A 150 -23.79 9.32 -2.43
C ALA A 150 -23.04 10.13 -3.50
N LEU A 151 -22.61 11.35 -3.18
CA LEU A 151 -21.85 12.20 -4.10
C LEU A 151 -20.50 11.58 -4.47
N ALA A 152 -19.80 10.96 -3.50
CA ALA A 152 -18.56 10.25 -3.79
C ALA A 152 -18.78 9.11 -4.79
N ARG A 153 -19.85 8.33 -4.64
CA ARG A 153 -20.22 7.26 -5.57
C ARG A 153 -20.49 7.78 -6.96
N GLU A 154 -21.31 8.84 -7.06
CA GLU A 154 -21.66 9.45 -8.34
C GLU A 154 -20.42 9.94 -9.06
N GLU A 155 -19.57 10.73 -8.40
CA GLU A 155 -18.39 11.32 -9.02
C GLU A 155 -17.31 10.27 -9.36
N VAL A 156 -17.16 9.25 -8.53
CA VAL A 156 -16.31 8.10 -8.87
C VAL A 156 -16.86 7.39 -10.10
N GLY A 157 -18.14 7.06 -10.16
CA GLY A 157 -18.77 6.42 -11.32
C GLY A 157 -18.57 7.24 -12.61
N ARG A 158 -18.85 8.56 -12.56
CA ARG A 158 -18.64 9.47 -13.70
C ARG A 158 -17.16 9.52 -14.16
N THR A 159 -16.21 9.34 -13.24
CA THR A 159 -14.79 9.32 -13.58
C THR A 159 -14.39 7.96 -14.16
N LEU A 160 -14.81 6.87 -13.55
CA LEU A 160 -14.51 5.51 -14.03
C LEU A 160 -15.09 5.25 -15.42
N ALA A 161 -16.30 5.76 -15.72
CA ALA A 161 -16.92 5.64 -17.04
C ALA A 161 -16.11 6.31 -18.18
N ARG A 162 -15.17 7.18 -17.85
CA ARG A 162 -14.28 7.86 -18.80
C ARG A 162 -12.92 7.18 -18.96
N CYS A 163 -12.59 6.19 -18.09
CA CYS A 163 -11.34 5.45 -18.16
C CYS A 163 -11.35 4.47 -19.34
N ASP A 164 -10.20 4.27 -19.94
CA ASP A 164 -10.00 3.27 -21.01
C ASP A 164 -9.85 1.87 -20.42
N ALA A 165 -9.36 1.75 -19.17
CA ALA A 165 -9.45 0.54 -18.39
C ALA A 165 -9.49 0.85 -16.88
N VAL A 166 -10.15 -0.04 -16.13
CA VAL A 166 -10.22 -0.04 -14.66
C VAL A 166 -9.79 -1.40 -14.15
N CYS A 167 -8.73 -1.43 -13.33
CA CYS A 167 -8.20 -2.65 -12.75
C CYS A 167 -7.93 -2.48 -11.25
N TYR A 168 -8.68 -3.21 -10.46
CA TYR A 168 -8.52 -3.25 -9.01
C TYR A 168 -7.40 -4.22 -8.61
N ARG A 169 -6.89 -4.10 -7.36
CA ARG A 169 -5.85 -4.98 -6.84
C ARG A 169 -6.38 -6.11 -5.96
N ASP A 170 -7.70 -6.22 -5.81
CA ASP A 170 -8.34 -7.26 -5.00
C ASP A 170 -9.76 -7.58 -5.49
N PRO A 171 -10.23 -8.83 -5.24
CA PRO A 171 -11.55 -9.30 -5.66
C PRO A 171 -12.71 -8.54 -4.99
N ALA A 172 -12.55 -8.10 -3.73
CA ALA A 172 -13.61 -7.41 -3.00
C ALA A 172 -13.91 -6.03 -3.61
N SER A 173 -12.88 -5.33 -4.08
CA SER A 173 -13.04 -4.09 -4.84
C SER A 173 -13.77 -4.30 -6.16
N LEU A 174 -13.45 -5.38 -6.89
CA LEU A 174 -14.18 -5.74 -8.13
C LEU A 174 -15.64 -6.10 -7.84
N ALA A 175 -15.92 -6.86 -6.79
CA ALA A 175 -17.28 -7.20 -6.39
C ALA A 175 -18.09 -5.93 -6.06
N LEU A 176 -17.52 -5.00 -5.29
CA LEU A 176 -18.15 -3.72 -4.98
C LEU A 176 -18.36 -2.87 -6.23
N HIS A 177 -17.41 -2.89 -7.19
CA HIS A 177 -17.57 -2.22 -8.47
C HIS A 177 -18.80 -2.76 -9.21
N GLY A 178 -18.93 -4.08 -9.33
CA GLY A 178 -20.09 -4.71 -9.99
C GLY A 178 -21.44 -4.38 -9.35
N GLU A 179 -21.46 -4.12 -8.02
CA GLU A 179 -22.68 -3.66 -7.33
C GLU A 179 -22.99 -2.18 -7.64
N LEU A 180 -21.98 -1.32 -7.71
CA LEU A 180 -22.17 0.14 -7.81
C LEU A 180 -22.23 0.64 -9.25
N TYR A 181 -21.49 0.00 -10.15
CA TYR A 181 -21.25 0.45 -11.53
C TYR A 181 -21.31 -0.71 -12.52
N PRO A 182 -22.43 -1.48 -12.57
CA PRO A 182 -22.53 -2.71 -13.36
C PRO A 182 -22.35 -2.48 -14.89
N GLU A 183 -22.56 -1.25 -15.35
CA GLU A 183 -22.40 -0.85 -16.76
C GLU A 183 -20.96 -0.51 -17.14
N ILE A 184 -20.05 -0.36 -16.16
CA ILE A 184 -18.65 -0.01 -16.40
C ILE A 184 -17.81 -1.28 -16.31
N SER A 185 -17.08 -1.61 -17.37
CA SER A 185 -16.19 -2.77 -17.34
C SER A 185 -14.99 -2.54 -16.40
N ALA A 186 -14.72 -3.52 -15.55
CA ALA A 186 -13.55 -3.54 -14.69
C ALA A 186 -12.98 -4.95 -14.56
N SER A 187 -11.74 -5.03 -14.14
CA SER A 187 -11.04 -6.28 -13.85
C SER A 187 -10.31 -6.17 -12.50
N TRP A 188 -9.70 -7.26 -12.06
CA TRP A 188 -8.76 -7.22 -10.96
C TRP A 188 -7.51 -8.04 -11.27
N LEU A 189 -6.40 -7.63 -10.72
CA LEU A 189 -5.11 -8.31 -10.71
C LEU A 189 -4.51 -8.17 -9.30
N PRO A 190 -3.63 -9.07 -8.86
CA PRO A 190 -2.92 -8.88 -7.61
C PRO A 190 -2.19 -7.53 -7.57
N ASP A 191 -1.92 -7.01 -6.36
CA ASP A 191 -1.20 -5.75 -6.19
C ASP A 191 0.15 -5.76 -6.94
N ALA A 192 0.48 -4.66 -7.59
CA ALA A 192 1.72 -4.52 -8.37
C ALA A 192 2.97 -4.86 -7.57
N LEU A 193 2.94 -4.68 -6.24
CA LEU A 193 4.07 -5.00 -5.37
C LEU A 193 4.48 -6.48 -5.41
N PHE A 194 3.59 -7.40 -5.71
CA PHE A 194 3.96 -8.81 -5.88
C PHE A 194 4.99 -9.02 -6.99
N ALA A 195 5.01 -8.18 -8.03
CA ALA A 195 6.01 -8.24 -9.10
C ALA A 195 7.43 -7.87 -8.64
N TRP A 196 7.59 -7.35 -7.43
CA TRP A 196 8.91 -7.05 -6.86
C TRP A 196 9.69 -8.30 -6.39
N ALA A 197 9.11 -9.50 -6.53
CA ALA A 197 9.75 -10.78 -6.19
C ALA A 197 11.16 -10.98 -6.79
N PRO A 198 11.47 -10.62 -8.06
CA PRO A 198 12.82 -10.73 -8.59
C PRO A 198 13.84 -9.83 -7.86
N HIS A 199 13.42 -8.69 -7.34
CA HIS A 199 14.27 -7.84 -6.49
C HIS A 199 14.54 -8.51 -5.14
N ALA A 200 13.52 -9.18 -4.58
CA ALA A 200 13.65 -9.97 -3.36
C ALA A 200 14.73 -11.05 -3.53
N ASP A 201 14.70 -11.80 -4.64
CA ASP A 201 15.69 -12.84 -4.91
C ASP A 201 17.10 -12.26 -5.02
N ARG A 202 17.28 -11.16 -5.77
CA ARG A 202 18.59 -10.48 -5.89
C ARG A 202 19.13 -9.95 -4.58
N LEU A 203 18.26 -9.53 -3.66
CA LEU A 203 18.69 -9.07 -2.32
C LEU A 203 19.01 -10.26 -1.41
N ALA A 204 18.25 -11.35 -1.49
CA ALA A 204 18.49 -12.56 -0.72
C ALA A 204 19.81 -13.28 -1.12
N ASP A 205 20.17 -13.22 -2.41
CA ASP A 205 21.41 -13.82 -2.93
C ASP A 205 22.67 -13.02 -2.60
N ARG A 206 22.54 -11.78 -2.17
CA ARG A 206 23.67 -10.97 -1.71
C ARG A 206 24.10 -11.45 -0.33
N VAL A 207 25.11 -12.33 -0.32
CA VAL A 207 25.73 -12.86 0.90
C VAL A 207 26.33 -11.73 1.71
N GLY A 208 25.79 -11.49 2.90
CA GLY A 208 26.27 -10.52 3.87
C GLY A 208 25.24 -9.44 4.22
N PHE A 209 24.77 -9.49 5.46
CA PHE A 209 23.82 -8.52 6.01
C PHE A 209 24.37 -7.08 6.03
N SER A 210 25.69 -6.89 5.97
CA SER A 210 26.34 -5.64 6.34
C SER A 210 25.95 -4.42 5.48
N PRO A 211 25.99 -4.43 4.13
CA PRO A 211 25.64 -3.23 3.36
C PRO A 211 24.15 -2.99 3.18
N VAL A 212 23.32 -4.05 3.30
CA VAL A 212 21.87 -3.97 3.05
C VAL A 212 21.10 -3.66 4.33
N ALA A 213 21.64 -4.08 5.47
CA ALA A 213 21.08 -3.77 6.80
C ALA A 213 21.45 -2.36 7.29
N GLU A 214 22.17 -1.59 6.51
CA GLU A 214 22.51 -0.20 6.82
C GLU A 214 21.24 0.62 7.06
N GLY A 215 21.23 1.36 8.16
CA GLY A 215 20.07 2.13 8.61
C GLY A 215 19.14 1.42 9.60
N LEU A 216 19.32 0.10 9.84
CA LEU A 216 18.64 -0.56 10.96
C LEU A 216 19.30 -0.18 12.30
N PRO A 217 18.52 -0.11 13.41
CA PRO A 217 19.08 0.05 14.75
C PRO A 217 20.11 -1.04 15.06
N LEU A 218 21.20 -0.68 15.76
CA LEU A 218 22.31 -1.59 16.03
C LEU A 218 21.87 -2.90 16.72
N ALA A 219 20.90 -2.83 17.64
CA ALA A 219 20.35 -4.02 18.29
C ALA A 219 19.66 -4.97 17.30
N VAL A 220 18.87 -4.42 16.36
CA VAL A 220 18.20 -5.18 15.29
C VAL A 220 19.23 -5.76 14.33
N HIS A 221 20.27 -4.99 13.99
CA HIS A 221 21.34 -5.47 13.13
C HIS A 221 22.08 -6.65 13.77
N ARG A 222 22.40 -6.58 15.07
CA ARG A 222 23.04 -7.70 15.80
C ARG A 222 22.14 -8.93 15.82
N MET A 223 20.88 -8.79 16.22
CA MET A 223 19.88 -9.85 16.21
C MET A 223 19.83 -10.58 14.86
N LEU A 224 19.82 -9.83 13.74
CA LEU A 224 19.85 -10.42 12.40
C LEU A 224 21.18 -11.15 12.10
N ALA A 225 22.31 -10.58 12.50
CA ALA A 225 23.65 -11.17 12.28
C ALA A 225 23.86 -12.44 13.10
N ASP A 226 23.33 -12.48 14.31
CA ASP A 226 23.44 -13.64 15.24
C ASP A 226 22.43 -14.73 14.87
N GLY A 227 21.44 -14.44 14.01
CA GLY A 227 20.40 -15.37 13.60
C GLY A 227 19.34 -15.61 14.69
N ASP A 228 19.19 -14.67 15.61
CA ASP A 228 18.21 -14.78 16.69
C ASP A 228 16.78 -14.76 16.13
N PRO A 229 15.89 -15.64 16.65
CA PRO A 229 14.49 -15.66 16.19
C PRO A 229 13.75 -14.42 16.63
N TYR A 230 12.92 -13.86 15.74
CA TYR A 230 12.10 -12.70 16.05
C TYR A 230 10.78 -12.68 15.30
N VAL A 231 9.81 -11.98 15.88
CA VAL A 231 8.51 -11.68 15.29
C VAL A 231 8.44 -10.19 14.97
N VAL A 232 7.95 -9.86 13.79
CA VAL A 232 7.69 -8.47 13.42
C VAL A 232 6.24 -8.12 13.72
N LEU A 233 6.06 -7.03 14.45
CA LEU A 233 4.79 -6.36 14.65
C LEU A 233 4.77 -5.09 13.81
N SER A 234 3.79 -4.91 12.95
CA SER A 234 3.60 -3.67 12.18
C SER A 234 2.40 -2.88 12.70
N GLY A 235 2.34 -1.60 12.32
CA GLY A 235 1.23 -0.71 12.66
C GLY A 235 -0.07 -1.03 11.93
N THR A 236 -0.97 -0.03 11.88
CA THR A 236 -2.25 -0.12 11.17
C THR A 236 -2.60 1.19 10.47
N SER A 237 -3.57 1.11 9.54
CA SER A 237 -4.19 2.29 8.92
C SER A 237 -5.49 2.72 9.63
N LEU A 238 -5.90 2.04 10.70
CA LEU A 238 -7.05 2.46 11.50
C LEU A 238 -6.79 3.84 12.10
N ALA A 239 -7.81 4.69 12.06
CA ALA A 239 -7.82 5.94 12.80
C ALA A 239 -8.27 5.69 14.24
N GLY A 240 -7.76 6.49 15.18
CA GLY A 240 -8.23 6.47 16.57
C GLY A 240 -7.89 5.19 17.34
N VAL A 241 -6.80 4.50 16.97
CA VAL A 241 -6.30 3.36 17.76
C VAL A 241 -5.96 3.83 19.16
N ASP A 242 -6.51 3.16 20.17
CA ASP A 242 -6.15 3.36 21.56
C ASP A 242 -4.74 2.84 21.81
N THR A 243 -3.84 3.74 22.20
CA THR A 243 -2.42 3.42 22.42
C THR A 243 -2.21 2.65 23.73
N ASP A 244 -3.11 2.79 24.72
CA ASP A 244 -3.04 2.07 25.97
C ASP A 244 -3.48 0.61 25.80
N ASP A 245 -4.56 0.37 25.06
CA ASP A 245 -4.99 -0.97 24.66
C ASP A 245 -3.92 -1.68 23.82
N PHE A 246 -3.33 -0.96 22.87
CA PHE A 246 -2.21 -1.47 22.07
C PHE A 246 -1.04 -1.88 22.97
N ARG A 247 -0.59 -0.98 23.85
CA ARG A 247 0.48 -1.25 24.80
C ARG A 247 0.15 -2.42 25.74
N ALA A 248 -1.08 -2.45 26.28
CA ALA A 248 -1.54 -3.50 27.18
C ALA A 248 -1.55 -4.90 26.55
N THR A 249 -1.65 -4.98 25.22
CA THR A 249 -1.56 -6.24 24.48
C THR A 249 -0.11 -6.56 24.10
N VAL A 250 0.66 -5.56 23.65
CA VAL A 250 2.05 -5.77 23.18
C VAL A 250 3.01 -6.11 24.31
N ALA A 251 2.84 -5.53 25.50
CA ALA A 251 3.71 -5.81 26.64
C ALA A 251 3.72 -7.32 27.02
N PRO A 252 2.59 -7.97 27.33
CA PRO A 252 2.59 -9.40 27.64
C PRO A 252 2.97 -10.28 26.44
N LEU A 253 2.70 -9.86 25.19
CA LEU A 253 3.17 -10.56 24.00
C LEU A 253 4.71 -10.58 23.96
N GLY A 254 5.36 -9.45 24.14
CA GLY A 254 6.82 -9.34 24.16
C GLY A 254 7.46 -10.16 25.29
N GLU A 255 6.89 -10.12 26.51
CA GLU A 255 7.35 -10.90 27.65
C GLU A 255 7.32 -12.40 27.37
N ARG A 256 6.24 -12.91 26.78
CA ARG A 256 6.09 -14.34 26.45
C ARG A 256 7.01 -14.77 25.34
N LEU A 257 7.10 -14.01 24.24
CA LEU A 257 8.02 -14.31 23.14
C LEU A 257 9.47 -14.39 23.64
N ARG A 258 9.86 -13.46 24.53
CA ARG A 258 11.19 -13.48 25.15
C ARG A 258 11.42 -14.71 26.01
N ALA A 259 10.43 -15.12 26.81
CA ALA A 259 10.55 -16.34 27.60
C ALA A 259 10.83 -17.57 26.73
N ASP A 260 10.41 -17.54 25.45
CA ASP A 260 10.66 -18.56 24.44
C ASP A 260 11.93 -18.27 23.61
N GLY A 261 12.76 -17.28 24.00
CA GLY A 261 13.98 -16.88 23.30
C GLY A 261 13.74 -16.14 21.98
N THR A 262 12.54 -15.58 21.76
CA THR A 262 12.15 -14.88 20.53
C THR A 262 12.03 -13.38 20.80
N HIS A 263 12.65 -12.55 19.97
CA HIS A 263 12.54 -11.09 20.05
C HIS A 263 11.25 -10.57 19.43
N LEU A 264 10.76 -9.43 19.93
CA LEU A 264 9.68 -8.69 19.30
C LEU A 264 10.22 -7.40 18.69
N VAL A 265 9.95 -7.20 17.39
CA VAL A 265 10.37 -6.02 16.64
C VAL A 265 9.14 -5.27 16.17
N PHE A 266 8.94 -4.03 16.62
CA PHE A 266 7.94 -3.12 16.05
C PHE A 266 8.54 -2.41 14.85
N ALA A 267 7.97 -2.66 13.67
CA ALA A 267 8.39 -2.04 12.43
C ALA A 267 7.35 -1.01 11.98
N GLY A 268 7.59 0.27 12.30
CA GLY A 268 6.82 1.37 11.77
C GLY A 268 7.04 1.49 10.26
N SER A 269 5.97 1.48 9.49
CA SER A 269 6.05 1.53 8.03
C SER A 269 5.46 2.81 7.42
N ASP A 270 4.94 3.70 8.27
CA ASP A 270 4.33 4.97 7.87
C ASP A 270 4.32 5.96 9.03
N THR A 271 4.10 7.24 8.74
CA THR A 271 4.06 8.32 9.73
C THR A 271 3.08 8.07 10.90
N PRO A 272 1.84 7.58 10.67
CA PRO A 272 0.91 7.32 11.78
C PRO A 272 1.40 6.27 12.79
N ASP A 273 2.31 5.38 12.39
CA ASP A 273 2.84 4.33 13.28
C ASP A 273 3.74 4.89 14.39
N ARG A 274 4.17 6.16 14.30
CA ARG A 274 5.01 6.81 15.34
C ARG A 274 4.34 6.84 16.69
N LYS A 275 3.04 7.15 16.76
CA LYS A 275 2.30 7.15 18.04
C LYS A 275 2.28 5.78 18.68
N LEU A 276 2.14 4.73 17.88
CA LEU A 276 2.22 3.34 18.36
C LEU A 276 3.64 3.02 18.86
N ALA A 277 4.68 3.41 18.11
CA ALA A 277 6.06 3.25 18.53
C ALA A 277 6.35 3.97 19.86
N GLU A 278 5.90 5.21 20.01
CA GLU A 278 6.04 6.00 21.23
C GLU A 278 5.39 5.32 22.43
N SER A 279 4.21 4.70 22.26
CA SER A 279 3.52 3.97 23.34
C SER A 279 4.28 2.73 23.81
N LEU A 280 5.19 2.19 23.01
CA LEU A 280 6.03 1.03 23.37
C LEU A 280 7.32 1.42 24.09
N THR A 281 7.57 2.71 24.31
CA THR A 281 8.77 3.18 25.02
C THR A 281 8.86 2.54 26.41
N GLY A 282 10.04 2.03 26.76
CA GLY A 282 10.30 1.35 28.02
C GLY A 282 9.86 -0.13 28.06
N LEU A 283 9.27 -0.66 27.00
CA LEU A 283 9.11 -2.08 26.82
C LEU A 283 10.36 -2.66 26.11
N ASP A 284 10.60 -3.94 26.32
CA ASP A 284 11.65 -4.65 25.59
C ASP A 284 11.12 -5.08 24.21
N VAL A 285 10.96 -4.09 23.35
CA VAL A 285 10.52 -4.19 21.97
C VAL A 285 11.50 -3.39 21.12
N HIS A 286 12.19 -4.03 20.20
CA HIS A 286 13.03 -3.34 19.26
C HIS A 286 12.16 -2.50 18.31
N GLN A 287 12.55 -1.25 18.05
CA GLN A 287 11.77 -0.36 17.20
C GLN A 287 12.56 -0.02 15.93
N VAL A 288 11.88 -0.08 14.78
CA VAL A 288 12.42 0.27 13.47
C VAL A 288 11.60 1.42 12.89
N ASP A 289 12.29 2.51 12.58
CA ASP A 289 11.69 3.73 12.02
C ASP A 289 11.32 3.54 10.54
N PRO A 290 10.22 4.11 10.03
CA PRO A 290 9.84 4.01 8.62
C PRO A 290 10.86 4.62 7.63
N ARG A 291 11.83 5.42 8.11
CA ARG A 291 12.89 6.01 7.28
C ARG A 291 13.96 5.03 6.81
N VAL A 292 14.01 3.83 7.37
CA VAL A 292 15.00 2.83 6.94
C VAL A 292 14.91 2.56 5.44
N PRO A 293 16.04 2.24 4.77
CA PRO A 293 16.04 1.85 3.38
C PRO A 293 15.10 0.67 3.12
N LEU A 294 14.40 0.68 1.98
CA LEU A 294 13.43 -0.37 1.64
C LEU A 294 14.08 -1.77 1.59
N ALA A 295 15.34 -1.85 1.17
CA ALA A 295 16.10 -3.10 1.17
C ALA A 295 16.29 -3.65 2.59
N ALA A 296 16.65 -2.78 3.55
CA ALA A 296 16.81 -3.16 4.95
C ALA A 296 15.47 -3.57 5.59
N ALA A 297 14.41 -2.81 5.30
CA ALA A 297 13.04 -3.15 5.71
C ALA A 297 12.62 -4.53 5.17
N SER A 298 12.91 -4.81 3.91
CA SER A 298 12.58 -6.09 3.26
C SER A 298 13.33 -7.25 3.90
N LEU A 299 14.64 -7.11 4.14
CA LEU A 299 15.42 -8.14 4.84
C LEU A 299 14.86 -8.42 6.24
N LEU A 300 14.54 -7.38 7.01
CA LEU A 300 13.90 -7.52 8.31
C LEU A 300 12.61 -8.34 8.19
N LEU A 301 11.76 -8.05 7.22
CA LEU A 301 10.50 -8.77 7.05
C LEU A 301 10.71 -10.23 6.59
N TRP A 302 11.69 -10.50 5.72
CA TRP A 302 11.91 -11.83 5.14
C TRP A 302 12.54 -12.85 6.09
N HIS A 303 13.32 -12.38 7.05
CA HIS A 303 13.98 -13.25 8.04
C HIS A 303 13.17 -13.44 9.33
N ALA A 304 12.06 -12.71 9.49
CA ALA A 304 11.19 -12.89 10.65
C ALA A 304 10.60 -14.30 10.71
N ALA A 305 10.47 -14.85 11.90
CA ALA A 305 9.78 -16.13 12.13
C ALA A 305 8.30 -16.03 11.74
N ALA A 306 7.67 -14.91 12.05
CA ALA A 306 6.30 -14.55 11.67
C ALA A 306 6.12 -13.03 11.68
N MET A 307 5.03 -12.56 11.08
CA MET A 307 4.63 -11.15 11.12
C MET A 307 3.17 -11.01 11.59
N ILE A 308 2.91 -10.01 12.43
CA ILE A 308 1.57 -9.58 12.85
C ILE A 308 1.37 -8.18 12.33
N SER A 309 0.34 -7.92 11.50
CA SER A 309 0.25 -6.68 10.74
C SER A 309 -1.17 -6.17 10.49
N GLY A 310 -1.40 -4.89 10.80
CA GLY A 310 -2.55 -4.11 10.31
C GLY A 310 -2.23 -3.29 9.05
N ARG A 311 -1.10 -3.57 8.39
CA ARG A 311 -0.64 -2.89 7.18
C ARG A 311 -0.65 -3.81 5.97
N TYR A 312 -1.24 -3.36 4.88
CA TYR A 312 -1.39 -4.13 3.64
C TYR A 312 -0.06 -4.44 2.95
N HIS A 313 0.69 -3.42 2.53
CA HIS A 313 1.92 -3.60 1.76
C HIS A 313 3.08 -4.24 2.55
N PRO A 314 3.32 -3.92 3.84
CA PRO A 314 4.31 -4.67 4.62
C PRO A 314 4.03 -6.16 4.68
N SER A 315 2.75 -6.59 4.67
CA SER A 315 2.38 -8.00 4.61
C SER A 315 2.72 -8.63 3.26
N ILE A 316 2.52 -7.90 2.14
CA ILE A 316 2.99 -8.34 0.82
C ILE A 316 4.52 -8.46 0.81
N LEU A 317 5.25 -7.45 1.29
CA LEU A 317 6.71 -7.50 1.37
C LEU A 317 7.19 -8.74 2.17
N ALA A 318 6.58 -9.02 3.32
CA ALA A 318 6.87 -10.21 4.11
C ALA A 318 6.64 -11.51 3.32
N SER A 319 5.53 -11.59 2.59
CA SER A 319 5.17 -12.76 1.78
C SER A 319 6.18 -13.05 0.66
N LEU A 320 6.81 -12.03 0.08
CA LEU A 320 7.84 -12.19 -0.95
C LEU A 320 9.06 -12.97 -0.43
N GLY A 321 9.41 -12.81 0.84
CA GLY A 321 10.43 -13.61 1.54
C GLY A 321 9.92 -14.94 2.06
N GLY A 322 8.62 -15.18 2.03
CA GLY A 322 7.97 -16.37 2.56
C GLY A 322 7.68 -16.29 4.07
N THR A 323 7.69 -15.11 4.67
CA THR A 323 7.34 -14.96 6.09
C THR A 323 5.84 -15.11 6.29
N PRO A 324 5.38 -16.04 7.13
CA PRO A 324 3.97 -16.18 7.48
C PRO A 324 3.47 -14.92 8.20
N PHE A 325 2.24 -14.52 7.91
CA PHE A 325 1.69 -13.31 8.51
C PHE A 325 0.24 -13.45 8.95
N LEU A 326 -0.08 -12.88 10.11
CA LEU A 326 -1.43 -12.69 10.61
C LEU A 326 -1.88 -11.27 10.30
N LEU A 327 -3.04 -11.12 9.66
CA LEU A 327 -3.62 -9.81 9.40
C LEU A 327 -4.52 -9.35 10.52
N MET A 328 -4.29 -8.09 10.92
CA MET A 328 -5.11 -7.34 11.85
C MET A 328 -5.92 -6.29 11.07
N ALA A 329 -7.04 -5.86 11.63
CA ALA A 329 -7.95 -4.89 11.04
C ALA A 329 -7.28 -3.58 10.61
N SER A 330 -7.81 -2.98 9.56
CA SER A 330 -7.35 -1.78 8.90
C SER A 330 -8.54 -0.86 8.56
N ASN A 331 -8.29 0.30 7.94
CA ASN A 331 -9.31 1.31 7.63
C ASN A 331 -10.24 0.97 6.46
N SER A 332 -10.10 -0.18 5.85
CA SER A 332 -10.96 -0.67 4.76
C SER A 332 -10.83 -2.19 4.67
N HIS A 333 -11.54 -2.82 3.76
CA HIS A 333 -11.48 -4.28 3.54
C HIS A 333 -10.13 -4.79 3.01
N LYS A 334 -9.17 -3.90 2.69
CA LYS A 334 -7.93 -4.25 1.98
C LYS A 334 -7.09 -5.32 2.67
N THR A 335 -6.99 -5.31 4.02
CA THR A 335 -6.26 -6.33 4.77
C THR A 335 -6.98 -7.66 4.69
N ARG A 336 -8.28 -7.69 4.92
CA ARG A 336 -9.08 -8.90 4.77
C ARG A 336 -8.99 -9.45 3.34
N SER A 337 -9.19 -8.59 2.32
CA SER A 337 -9.15 -8.99 0.92
C SER A 337 -7.78 -9.51 0.47
N LEU A 338 -6.69 -9.13 1.18
CA LEU A 338 -5.38 -9.70 0.91
C LEU A 338 -5.33 -11.20 1.18
N LEU A 339 -6.10 -11.72 2.14
CA LEU A 339 -6.18 -13.15 2.43
C LEU A 339 -6.84 -13.96 1.29
N ASP A 340 -7.65 -13.29 0.46
CA ASP A 340 -8.24 -13.90 -0.74
C ASP A 340 -7.23 -13.94 -1.91
N VAL A 341 -6.16 -13.15 -1.83
CA VAL A 341 -5.16 -12.99 -2.90
C VAL A 341 -3.90 -13.82 -2.64
N VAL A 342 -3.42 -13.85 -1.39
CA VAL A 342 -2.17 -14.54 -1.04
C VAL A 342 -2.35 -15.43 0.18
N ASP A 343 -1.79 -16.64 0.10
CA ASP A 343 -1.73 -17.52 1.25
C ASP A 343 -0.81 -16.91 2.32
N SER A 344 -1.38 -16.66 3.49
CA SER A 344 -0.63 -16.05 4.61
C SER A 344 0.30 -17.04 5.32
N GLY A 345 0.13 -18.35 5.06
CA GLY A 345 0.81 -19.42 5.79
C GLY A 345 0.36 -19.55 7.26
N TRP A 346 -0.66 -18.83 7.67
CA TRP A 346 -1.11 -18.80 9.05
C TRP A 346 -2.63 -18.98 9.18
N ARG A 347 -3.42 -17.91 9.01
CA ARG A 347 -4.88 -17.91 9.18
C ARG A 347 -5.57 -17.27 7.98
N ALA A 348 -6.78 -17.74 7.68
CA ALA A 348 -7.61 -17.22 6.60
C ALA A 348 -8.58 -16.12 7.07
N ASP A 349 -8.47 -15.61 8.30
CA ASP A 349 -9.35 -14.60 8.87
C ASP A 349 -8.55 -13.40 9.41
N GLU A 350 -9.09 -12.21 9.24
CA GLU A 350 -8.56 -10.97 9.82
C GLU A 350 -8.92 -10.89 11.31
N GLN A 351 -7.98 -10.44 12.13
CA GLN A 351 -8.17 -10.29 13.57
C GLN A 351 -8.40 -8.82 13.96
N PRO A 352 -9.12 -8.53 15.07
CA PRO A 352 -9.17 -7.19 15.66
C PRO A 352 -7.77 -6.66 15.97
N PHE A 353 -7.54 -5.36 15.72
CA PHE A 353 -6.23 -4.75 15.96
C PHE A 353 -6.02 -4.48 17.45
N PHE A 354 -5.22 -5.29 18.10
CA PHE A 354 -4.68 -5.13 19.46
C PHE A 354 -5.64 -4.46 20.49
N THR A 355 -6.78 -5.09 20.70
CA THR A 355 -7.79 -4.62 21.67
C THR A 355 -8.08 -5.66 22.77
N GLY A 356 -7.44 -6.82 22.71
CA GLY A 356 -7.75 -7.98 23.57
C GLY A 356 -6.83 -8.15 24.79
N GLY A 357 -5.90 -7.22 25.05
CA GLY A 357 -5.00 -7.26 26.18
C GLY A 357 -4.25 -8.61 26.31
N ARG A 358 -4.11 -9.10 27.55
CA ARG A 358 -3.37 -10.33 27.88
C ARG A 358 -3.92 -11.58 27.14
N ALA A 359 -5.23 -11.71 27.02
CA ALA A 359 -5.83 -12.87 26.36
C ALA A 359 -5.47 -12.95 24.87
N GLN A 360 -5.47 -11.80 24.18
CA GLN A 360 -5.04 -11.73 22.79
C GLN A 360 -3.52 -11.98 22.68
N ALA A 361 -2.71 -11.47 23.59
CA ALA A 361 -1.27 -11.72 23.62
C ALA A 361 -0.96 -13.22 23.78
N GLU A 362 -1.68 -13.93 24.63
CA GLU A 362 -1.55 -15.37 24.80
C GLU A 362 -1.90 -16.14 23.52
N ALA A 363 -3.02 -15.80 22.90
CA ALA A 363 -3.45 -16.41 21.64
C ALA A 363 -2.44 -16.17 20.50
N LEU A 364 -1.88 -14.95 20.40
CA LEU A 364 -0.86 -14.60 19.42
C LEU A 364 0.45 -15.35 19.66
N THR A 365 0.89 -15.50 20.92
CA THR A 365 2.11 -16.26 21.25
C THR A 365 1.99 -17.72 20.85
N LEU A 366 0.87 -18.36 21.17
CA LEU A 366 0.61 -19.75 20.78
C LEU A 366 0.61 -19.91 19.25
N ALA A 367 -0.06 -19.01 18.56
CA ALA A 367 -0.14 -19.03 17.11
C ALA A 367 1.24 -18.81 16.45
N VAL A 368 2.08 -17.90 16.99
CA VAL A 368 3.46 -17.71 16.54
C VAL A 368 4.25 -19.00 16.72
N GLY A 369 4.18 -19.64 17.89
CA GLY A 369 4.84 -20.90 18.16
C GLY A 369 4.45 -22.02 17.18
N ASP A 370 3.21 -21.97 16.66
CA ASP A 370 2.72 -22.91 15.67
C ASP A 370 3.35 -22.74 14.28
N VAL A 371 3.73 -21.56 13.86
CA VAL A 371 4.24 -21.28 12.50
C VAL A 371 5.74 -20.97 12.46
N ALA A 372 6.29 -20.45 13.56
CA ALA A 372 7.70 -20.12 13.66
C ALA A 372 8.58 -21.39 13.45
N GLY A 373 9.62 -21.24 12.65
CA GLY A 373 10.54 -22.33 12.35
C GLY A 373 10.02 -23.42 11.39
N ARG A 374 8.75 -23.40 10.99
CA ARG A 374 8.19 -24.37 10.03
C ARG A 374 8.55 -23.97 8.60
N ARG A 375 9.16 -24.91 7.85
CA ARG A 375 9.53 -24.67 6.45
C ARG A 375 8.33 -24.65 5.51
N ALA A 376 7.32 -25.50 5.74
CA ALA A 376 6.20 -25.68 4.83
C ALA A 376 5.34 -24.39 4.67
N PRO A 377 4.92 -23.71 5.76
CA PRO A 377 4.20 -22.42 5.60
C PRO A 377 5.02 -21.39 4.82
N ARG A 378 6.31 -21.25 5.08
CA ARG A 378 7.18 -20.29 4.38
C ARG A 378 7.28 -20.56 2.88
N GLN A 379 7.37 -21.83 2.47
CA GLN A 379 7.42 -22.21 1.05
C GLN A 379 6.08 -21.89 0.36
N GLN A 380 4.99 -22.17 1.04
CA GLN A 380 3.62 -21.92 0.54
C GLN A 380 3.36 -20.43 0.35
N VAL A 381 3.67 -19.59 1.35
CA VAL A 381 3.57 -18.14 1.28
C VAL A 381 4.39 -17.59 0.12
N ARG A 382 5.67 -17.98 0.01
CA ARG A 382 6.56 -17.54 -1.06
C ARG A 382 6.06 -17.98 -2.44
N HIS A 383 5.56 -19.20 -2.59
CA HIS A 383 5.00 -19.69 -3.85
C HIS A 383 3.79 -18.87 -4.28
N SER A 384 2.84 -18.64 -3.35
CA SER A 384 1.66 -17.82 -3.60
C SER A 384 2.02 -16.39 -4.03
N ALA A 385 2.94 -15.74 -3.31
CA ALA A 385 3.40 -14.39 -3.64
C ALA A 385 4.06 -14.31 -5.03
N ARG A 386 4.89 -15.28 -5.41
CA ARG A 386 5.54 -15.33 -6.73
C ARG A 386 4.55 -15.57 -7.86
N THR A 387 3.56 -16.44 -7.66
CA THR A 387 2.49 -16.67 -8.63
C THR A 387 1.73 -15.37 -8.88
N ASN A 388 1.40 -14.62 -7.83
CA ASN A 388 0.76 -13.32 -7.94
C ASN A 388 1.64 -12.31 -8.70
N GLY A 389 2.95 -12.30 -8.45
CA GLY A 389 3.89 -11.44 -9.17
C GLY A 389 3.90 -11.69 -10.67
N ALA A 390 3.97 -12.95 -11.10
CA ALA A 390 3.90 -13.31 -12.52
C ALA A 390 2.53 -12.95 -13.14
N THR A 391 1.45 -13.12 -12.36
CA THR A 391 0.08 -12.81 -12.81
C THR A 391 -0.09 -11.32 -13.05
N VAL A 392 0.32 -10.46 -12.09
CA VAL A 392 0.14 -9.02 -12.23
C VAL A 392 1.03 -8.43 -13.33
N ALA A 393 2.27 -8.89 -13.48
CA ALA A 393 3.16 -8.38 -14.51
C ALA A 393 2.60 -8.66 -15.92
N ARG A 394 2.15 -9.90 -16.18
CA ARG A 394 1.52 -10.27 -17.45
C ARG A 394 0.18 -9.58 -17.65
N GLY A 395 -0.71 -9.61 -16.65
CA GLY A 395 -2.05 -9.05 -16.78
C GLY A 395 -2.06 -7.54 -16.99
N LEU A 396 -1.18 -6.77 -16.31
CA LEU A 396 -1.04 -5.33 -16.59
C LEU A 396 -0.44 -5.06 -17.98
N ALA A 397 0.50 -5.88 -18.44
CA ALA A 397 1.02 -5.75 -19.80
C ALA A 397 -0.08 -5.97 -20.86
N GLU A 398 -0.93 -6.98 -20.69
CA GLU A 398 -2.08 -7.25 -21.55
C GLU A 398 -3.15 -6.15 -21.48
N LEU A 399 -3.48 -5.68 -20.27
CA LEU A 399 -4.47 -4.62 -20.05
C LEU A 399 -4.09 -3.31 -20.76
N LEU A 400 -2.79 -3.02 -20.75
CA LEU A 400 -2.25 -1.78 -21.31
C LEU A 400 -1.89 -1.90 -22.81
N ALA A 401 -1.90 -3.08 -23.41
CA ALA A 401 -1.56 -3.30 -24.83
C ALA A 401 -2.50 -2.51 -25.76
#